data_2577504e6828e8a83a034409c80ea9f5
#
_entry.id   2577504e6828e8a83a034409c80ea9f5
#
_cell.length_a   1.000
_cell.length_b   1.000
_cell.length_c   1.000
_cell.angle_alpha   90.00
_cell.angle_beta   90.00
_cell.angle_gamma   90.00
#
_symmetry.space_group_name_H-M   'P 1'
#
loop_
_entity.id
_entity.type
_entity.pdbx_description
1 polymer ?
#
loop_
_entity_poly.entity_id
_entity_poly.type
_entity_poly.pdbx_seq_one_letter_code
_entity_poly.pdbx_strand_id
1 'polypeptide(L)'
;MIKALLKIKPNVIGLQEVVHSQLMDIKQGMQEYSFLGVGREDGKKKGEFSPIFYSNKELKLLESNTFWLSETPDQISVGWDAALERVCTYARFFQNKNGKEFWIFNTHFDHIGNLARANAVKLILSKIKYLNKTEIPVIITGDFNLEPHEEPIKIIKSVFQDVQENLSNDAINYGTFTGFDIKTFGNRRIDHIFQNGFDLIYADHLWLKTKEESWVSDHHPVLTLLSFKN
;
A
#
# COMPACT_ATOMS: atom_id res chain seq x y z
N MET A 1 1.08 -4.46 16.45
CA MET A 1 1.12 -3.50 15.32
C MET A 1 1.24 -2.05 15.80
N ILE A 2 0.22 -1.42 16.45
CA ILE A 2 0.21 0.02 16.82
C ILE A 2 1.49 0.48 17.54
N LYS A 3 1.98 -0.28 18.55
CA LYS A 3 3.22 0.06 19.26
C LYS A 3 4.45 0.16 18.34
N ALA A 4 4.54 -0.69 17.34
CA ALA A 4 5.63 -0.66 16.36
C ALA A 4 5.51 0.58 15.47
N LEU A 5 4.31 0.88 14.96
CA LEU A 5 4.05 2.06 14.15
C LEU A 5 4.37 3.36 14.91
N LEU A 6 3.97 3.46 16.19
CA LEU A 6 4.28 4.61 17.05
C LEU A 6 5.79 4.77 17.31
N LYS A 7 6.56 3.68 17.30
CA LYS A 7 8.03 3.73 17.44
C LYS A 7 8.71 4.18 16.14
N ILE A 8 8.25 3.66 14.99
CA ILE A 8 8.79 3.98 13.66
C ILE A 8 8.39 5.39 13.22
N LYS A 9 7.16 5.81 13.55
CA LYS A 9 6.56 7.11 13.18
C LYS A 9 6.62 7.39 11.67
N PRO A 10 6.11 6.49 10.82
CA PRO A 10 6.12 6.73 9.38
C PRO A 10 5.25 7.94 9.03
N ASN A 11 5.63 8.69 7.97
CA ASN A 11 4.81 9.83 7.53
C ASN A 11 3.48 9.39 6.95
N VAL A 12 3.46 8.24 6.25
CA VAL A 12 2.29 7.65 5.60
C VAL A 12 2.35 6.13 5.71
N ILE A 13 1.18 5.48 5.81
CA ILE A 13 1.04 4.03 5.99
C ILE A 13 -0.10 3.56 5.08
N GLY A 14 0.19 2.63 4.16
CA GLY A 14 -0.83 1.84 3.48
C GLY A 14 -1.10 0.57 4.28
N LEU A 15 -2.35 0.29 4.58
CA LEU A 15 -2.77 -0.97 5.21
C LEU A 15 -3.73 -1.71 4.29
N GLN A 16 -3.84 -3.03 4.46
CA GLN A 16 -4.76 -3.88 3.71
C GLN A 16 -5.54 -4.76 4.70
N GLU A 17 -6.68 -5.32 4.24
CA GLU A 17 -7.56 -6.21 5.01
C GLU A 17 -8.13 -5.64 6.32
N VAL A 18 -8.13 -4.31 6.45
CA VAL A 18 -8.59 -3.66 7.67
C VAL A 18 -10.11 -3.57 7.68
N VAL A 19 -10.77 -4.26 8.62
CA VAL A 19 -12.21 -4.08 8.86
C VAL A 19 -12.47 -2.83 9.73
N HIS A 20 -13.70 -2.30 9.66
CA HIS A 20 -14.06 -1.02 10.30
C HIS A 20 -13.73 -0.96 11.80
N SER A 21 -13.92 -2.04 12.56
CA SER A 21 -13.58 -2.08 13.99
C SER A 21 -12.08 -1.91 14.23
N GLN A 22 -11.25 -2.64 13.47
CA GLN A 22 -9.78 -2.52 13.53
C GLN A 22 -9.32 -1.12 13.10
N LEU A 23 -9.97 -0.54 12.08
CA LEU A 23 -9.69 0.83 11.64
C LEU A 23 -9.89 1.86 12.77
N MET A 24 -10.96 1.70 13.55
CA MET A 24 -11.25 2.55 14.71
C MET A 24 -10.26 2.33 15.85
N ASP A 25 -9.85 1.09 16.12
CA ASP A 25 -8.81 0.76 17.13
C ASP A 25 -7.47 1.39 16.76
N ILE A 26 -7.07 1.31 15.48
CA ILE A 26 -5.84 1.94 14.99
C ILE A 26 -5.94 3.46 15.12
N LYS A 27 -7.06 4.07 14.72
CA LYS A 27 -7.28 5.51 14.85
C LYS A 27 -7.22 5.98 16.30
N GLN A 28 -7.81 5.23 17.22
CA GLN A 28 -7.77 5.54 18.65
C GLN A 28 -6.34 5.42 19.21
N GLY A 29 -5.59 4.43 18.77
CA GLY A 29 -4.21 4.20 19.20
C GLY A 29 -3.18 5.14 18.57
N MET A 30 -3.53 5.80 17.44
CA MET A 30 -2.64 6.68 16.66
C MET A 30 -3.29 8.06 16.47
N GLN A 31 -3.51 8.80 17.54
CA GLN A 31 -4.27 10.07 17.55
C GLN A 31 -3.68 11.17 16.67
N GLU A 32 -2.35 11.17 16.47
CA GLU A 32 -1.65 12.12 15.60
C GLU A 32 -1.80 11.82 14.09
N TYR A 33 -2.47 10.69 13.76
CA TYR A 33 -2.70 10.27 12.38
C TYR A 33 -4.17 10.42 12.02
N SER A 34 -4.43 10.79 10.78
CA SER A 34 -5.74 10.66 10.13
C SER A 34 -5.70 9.50 9.12
N PHE A 35 -6.87 9.03 8.71
CA PHE A 35 -6.96 7.99 7.68
C PHE A 35 -7.93 8.37 6.57
N LEU A 36 -7.75 7.71 5.42
CA LEU A 36 -8.56 7.79 4.22
C LEU A 36 -8.94 6.39 3.77
N GLY A 37 -10.02 6.26 3.05
CA GLY A 37 -10.50 4.99 2.50
C GLY A 37 -11.90 4.67 2.96
N VAL A 38 -12.53 3.74 2.25
CA VAL A 38 -13.91 3.26 2.49
C VAL A 38 -13.94 1.74 2.47
N GLY A 39 -14.96 1.16 3.06
CA GLY A 39 -15.24 -0.29 2.97
C GLY A 39 -15.62 -0.67 1.55
N ARG A 40 -15.01 -1.74 1.05
CA ARG A 40 -15.12 -2.15 -0.37
C ARG A 40 -16.52 -2.57 -0.80
N GLU A 41 -17.36 -3.07 0.15
CA GLU A 41 -18.68 -3.61 -0.15
C GLU A 41 -19.82 -2.57 -0.21
N ASP A 42 -19.68 -1.43 0.47
CA ASP A 42 -20.74 -0.42 0.51
C ASP A 42 -20.25 1.02 0.27
N GLY A 43 -18.95 1.17 0.03
CA GLY A 43 -18.33 2.47 -0.12
C GLY A 43 -18.35 3.31 1.18
N LYS A 44 -18.59 2.68 2.33
CA LYS A 44 -18.67 3.32 3.65
C LYS A 44 -17.93 2.54 4.72
N LYS A 45 -18.58 1.54 5.34
CA LYS A 45 -18.04 0.82 6.51
C LYS A 45 -18.00 -0.69 6.34
N LYS A 46 -18.65 -1.24 5.32
CA LYS A 46 -18.79 -2.68 5.13
C LYS A 46 -17.66 -3.25 4.27
N GLY A 47 -17.22 -4.45 4.64
CA GLY A 47 -16.08 -5.12 4.00
C GLY A 47 -14.74 -4.58 4.49
N GLU A 48 -13.69 -5.02 3.85
CA GLU A 48 -12.31 -4.61 4.11
C GLU A 48 -12.00 -3.27 3.46
N PHE A 49 -11.08 -2.55 4.09
CA PHE A 49 -10.52 -1.30 3.61
C PHE A 49 -9.10 -1.54 3.08
N SER A 50 -8.69 -0.70 2.15
CA SER A 50 -7.28 -0.45 1.82
C SER A 50 -6.94 0.99 2.24
N PRO A 51 -6.86 1.28 3.55
CA PRO A 51 -6.78 2.64 4.03
C PRO A 51 -5.37 3.20 3.93
N ILE A 52 -5.30 4.53 3.86
CA ILE A 52 -4.05 5.30 3.99
C ILE A 52 -4.12 6.07 5.31
N PHE A 53 -3.22 5.76 6.26
CA PHE A 53 -2.98 6.59 7.43
C PHE A 53 -1.86 7.57 7.15
N TYR A 54 -1.97 8.79 7.66
CA TYR A 54 -0.94 9.82 7.47
C TYR A 54 -0.80 10.71 8.71
N SER A 55 0.44 11.15 8.97
CA SER A 55 0.77 12.06 10.08
C SER A 55 0.23 13.46 9.81
N ASN A 56 -0.69 13.94 10.65
CA ASN A 56 -1.26 15.30 10.56
C ASN A 56 -0.19 16.40 10.75
N LYS A 57 0.91 16.08 11.46
CA LYS A 57 2.03 16.99 11.67
C LYS A 57 2.87 17.16 10.42
N GLU A 58 3.14 16.06 9.72
CA GLU A 58 4.09 16.04 8.60
C GLU A 58 3.43 16.33 7.24
N LEU A 59 2.14 15.98 7.11
CA LEU A 59 1.45 16.00 5.83
C LEU A 59 0.12 16.76 5.93
N LYS A 60 -0.15 17.58 4.90
CA LYS A 60 -1.44 18.20 4.66
C LYS A 60 -2.11 17.50 3.48
N LEU A 61 -3.31 16.98 3.69
CA LEU A 61 -4.12 16.39 2.63
C LEU A 61 -4.62 17.47 1.67
N LEU A 62 -4.40 17.27 0.38
CA LEU A 62 -4.88 18.14 -0.69
C LEU A 62 -6.06 17.55 -1.43
N GLU A 63 -5.98 16.23 -1.73
CA GLU A 63 -7.00 15.52 -2.50
C GLU A 63 -7.00 14.04 -2.13
N SER A 64 -8.16 13.38 -2.11
CA SER A 64 -8.26 11.93 -1.93
C SER A 64 -9.55 11.36 -2.48
N ASN A 65 -9.51 10.09 -2.87
CA ASN A 65 -10.69 9.29 -3.17
C ASN A 65 -10.36 7.80 -3.10
N THR A 66 -11.40 6.97 -3.26
CA THR A 66 -11.26 5.52 -3.43
C THR A 66 -12.05 5.11 -4.67
N PHE A 67 -11.49 4.21 -5.49
CA PHE A 67 -12.14 3.64 -6.66
C PHE A 67 -12.05 2.12 -6.64
N TRP A 68 -12.99 1.46 -7.30
CA TRP A 68 -13.04 0.00 -7.41
C TRP A 68 -12.15 -0.48 -8.56
N LEU A 69 -11.47 -1.60 -8.33
CA LEU A 69 -10.64 -2.26 -9.34
C LEU A 69 -11.55 -3.12 -10.23
N SER A 70 -12.28 -2.47 -11.11
CA SER A 70 -13.27 -3.08 -12.00
C SER A 70 -13.43 -2.29 -13.30
N GLU A 71 -14.27 -2.77 -14.19
CA GLU A 71 -14.69 -2.09 -15.42
C GLU A 71 -15.51 -0.81 -15.12
N THR A 72 -16.05 -0.70 -13.92
CA THR A 72 -16.84 0.44 -13.44
C THR A 72 -16.23 1.03 -12.18
N PRO A 73 -15.05 1.69 -12.25
CA PRO A 73 -14.26 2.06 -11.08
C PRO A 73 -14.92 3.08 -10.15
N ASP A 74 -15.89 3.82 -10.62
CA ASP A 74 -16.60 4.82 -9.83
C ASP A 74 -17.87 4.25 -9.17
N GLN A 75 -18.09 2.93 -9.25
CA GLN A 75 -19.22 2.20 -8.68
C GLN A 75 -18.72 0.97 -7.90
N ILE A 76 -19.48 0.59 -6.86
CA ILE A 76 -19.22 -0.65 -6.11
C ILE A 76 -19.41 -1.83 -7.06
N SER A 77 -18.36 -2.56 -7.33
CA SER A 77 -18.39 -3.68 -8.28
C SER A 77 -17.23 -4.64 -8.09
N VAL A 78 -17.45 -5.89 -8.44
CA VAL A 78 -16.41 -6.91 -8.62
C VAL A 78 -15.90 -6.83 -10.05
N GLY A 79 -14.58 -6.71 -10.22
CA GLY A 79 -13.97 -6.52 -11.54
C GLY A 79 -13.52 -7.83 -12.20
N TRP A 80 -13.79 -7.96 -13.50
CA TRP A 80 -13.30 -9.06 -14.36
C TRP A 80 -13.59 -10.44 -13.76
N ASP A 81 -12.53 -11.21 -13.45
CA ASP A 81 -12.58 -12.55 -12.84
C ASP A 81 -12.25 -12.53 -11.33
N ALA A 82 -12.33 -11.36 -10.67
CA ALA A 82 -12.09 -11.25 -9.24
C ALA A 82 -13.12 -12.02 -8.42
N ALA A 83 -12.69 -12.56 -7.28
CA ALA A 83 -13.58 -13.23 -6.34
C ALA A 83 -14.39 -12.25 -5.48
N LEU A 84 -13.85 -11.06 -5.25
CA LEU A 84 -14.40 -10.05 -4.34
C LEU A 84 -14.16 -8.65 -4.91
N GLU A 85 -14.91 -7.66 -4.38
CA GLU A 85 -14.64 -6.26 -4.62
C GLU A 85 -13.22 -5.92 -4.15
N ARG A 86 -12.48 -5.18 -4.98
CA ARG A 86 -11.16 -4.67 -4.66
C ARG A 86 -11.12 -3.18 -4.90
N VAL A 87 -10.41 -2.47 -4.05
CA VAL A 87 -10.35 -1.00 -4.09
C VAL A 87 -8.92 -0.51 -4.10
N CYS A 88 -8.74 0.69 -4.65
CA CYS A 88 -7.54 1.47 -4.52
C CYS A 88 -7.90 2.83 -3.91
N THR A 89 -7.34 3.13 -2.74
CA THR A 89 -7.44 4.44 -2.10
C THR A 89 -6.24 5.28 -2.53
N TYR A 90 -6.46 6.55 -2.89
CA TYR A 90 -5.38 7.45 -3.25
C TYR A 90 -5.49 8.80 -2.56
N ALA A 91 -4.34 9.47 -2.43
CA ALA A 91 -4.27 10.81 -1.90
C ALA A 91 -3.13 11.61 -2.54
N ARG A 92 -3.33 12.94 -2.62
CA ARG A 92 -2.29 13.92 -2.87
C ARG A 92 -1.99 14.66 -1.57
N PHE A 93 -0.72 14.64 -1.18
CA PHE A 93 -0.24 15.30 0.01
C PHE A 93 0.73 16.43 -0.31
N PHE A 94 0.71 17.44 0.55
CA PHE A 94 1.74 18.46 0.68
C PHE A 94 2.57 18.15 1.92
N GLN A 95 3.90 18.05 1.77
CA GLN A 95 4.79 17.82 2.88
C GLN A 95 5.17 19.15 3.55
N ASN A 96 4.79 19.30 4.81
CA ASN A 96 4.95 20.56 5.57
C ASN A 96 6.41 21.00 5.68
N LYS A 97 7.35 20.06 5.74
CA LYS A 97 8.78 20.34 5.96
C LYS A 97 9.46 21.03 4.77
N ASN A 98 9.15 20.64 3.54
CA ASN A 98 9.86 21.08 2.34
C ASN A 98 8.97 21.73 1.27
N GLY A 99 7.65 21.77 1.49
CA GLY A 99 6.70 22.37 0.57
C GLY A 99 6.47 21.59 -0.73
N LYS A 100 6.93 20.35 -0.82
CA LYS A 100 6.77 19.50 -2.00
C LYS A 100 5.50 18.65 -1.91
N GLU A 101 4.93 18.31 -3.05
CA GLU A 101 3.74 17.48 -3.15
C GLU A 101 4.06 16.10 -3.71
N PHE A 102 3.23 15.11 -3.37
CA PHE A 102 3.31 13.77 -3.96
C PHE A 102 1.95 13.07 -3.92
N TRP A 103 1.79 12.08 -4.79
CA TRP A 103 0.67 11.15 -4.78
C TRP A 103 1.03 9.84 -4.09
N ILE A 104 0.05 9.25 -3.41
CA ILE A 104 0.12 7.86 -2.95
C ILE A 104 -1.14 7.11 -3.35
N PHE A 105 -0.98 5.85 -3.74
CA PHE A 105 -2.04 4.89 -4.06
C PHE A 105 -1.82 3.66 -3.21
N ASN A 106 -2.86 3.20 -2.50
CA ASN A 106 -2.80 1.99 -1.68
C ASN A 106 -3.90 1.03 -2.08
N THR A 107 -3.56 -0.24 -2.27
CA THR A 107 -4.46 -1.24 -2.85
C THR A 107 -4.27 -2.62 -2.23
N HIS A 108 -5.26 -3.51 -2.45
CA HIS A 108 -5.17 -4.94 -2.24
C HIS A 108 -5.80 -5.64 -3.44
N PHE A 109 -4.98 -6.37 -4.21
CA PHE A 109 -5.43 -7.04 -5.43
C PHE A 109 -6.17 -8.34 -5.11
N ASP A 110 -6.92 -8.83 -6.09
CA ASP A 110 -7.62 -10.10 -5.93
C ASP A 110 -6.64 -11.27 -5.86
N HIS A 111 -6.95 -12.23 -4.99
CA HIS A 111 -6.08 -13.38 -4.72
C HIS A 111 -6.30 -14.56 -5.70
N ILE A 112 -7.38 -14.52 -6.50
CA ILE A 112 -7.74 -15.58 -7.45
C ILE A 112 -7.64 -15.10 -8.90
N GLY A 113 -8.30 -13.97 -9.22
CA GLY A 113 -8.50 -13.48 -10.58
C GLY A 113 -7.22 -13.00 -11.26
N ASN A 114 -6.69 -13.77 -12.20
CA ASN A 114 -5.50 -13.37 -12.97
C ASN A 114 -5.77 -12.16 -13.88
N LEU A 115 -6.93 -12.17 -14.54
CA LEU A 115 -7.35 -11.06 -15.41
C LEU A 115 -7.61 -9.80 -14.59
N ALA A 116 -8.23 -9.95 -13.40
CA ALA A 116 -8.48 -8.85 -12.47
C ALA A 116 -7.18 -8.18 -12.03
N ARG A 117 -6.15 -8.96 -11.63
CA ARG A 117 -4.84 -8.42 -11.25
C ARG A 117 -4.15 -7.68 -12.40
N ALA A 118 -4.16 -8.28 -13.59
CA ALA A 118 -3.54 -7.66 -14.77
C ALA A 118 -4.22 -6.33 -15.17
N ASN A 119 -5.55 -6.27 -15.11
CA ASN A 119 -6.30 -5.07 -15.46
C ASN A 119 -6.30 -4.03 -14.33
N ALA A 120 -6.24 -4.45 -13.06
CA ALA A 120 -6.06 -3.55 -11.93
C ALA A 120 -4.78 -2.70 -12.09
N VAL A 121 -3.67 -3.31 -12.50
CA VAL A 121 -2.42 -2.58 -12.81
C VAL A 121 -2.67 -1.52 -13.88
N LYS A 122 -3.27 -1.89 -15.01
CA LYS A 122 -3.55 -0.94 -16.10
C LYS A 122 -4.46 0.20 -15.65
N LEU A 123 -5.47 -0.11 -14.85
CA LEU A 123 -6.41 0.87 -14.31
C LEU A 123 -5.71 1.86 -13.38
N ILE A 124 -4.89 1.37 -12.43
CA ILE A 124 -4.12 2.23 -11.51
C ILE A 124 -3.18 3.14 -12.29
N LEU A 125 -2.40 2.60 -13.22
CA LEU A 125 -1.48 3.41 -14.05
C LEU A 125 -2.22 4.45 -14.89
N SER A 126 -3.40 4.11 -15.43
CA SER A 126 -4.27 5.05 -16.14
C SER A 126 -4.81 6.16 -15.24
N LYS A 127 -5.27 5.81 -14.01
CA LYS A 127 -5.72 6.80 -13.00
C LYS A 127 -4.58 7.73 -12.58
N ILE A 128 -3.38 7.20 -12.36
CA ILE A 128 -2.18 8.01 -12.06
C ILE A 128 -1.93 9.01 -13.20
N LYS A 129 -1.89 8.55 -14.45
CA LYS A 129 -1.69 9.41 -15.61
C LYS A 129 -2.77 10.47 -15.77
N TYR A 130 -4.02 10.14 -15.43
CA TYR A 130 -5.15 11.07 -15.47
C TYR A 130 -5.05 12.14 -14.39
N LEU A 131 -4.72 11.76 -13.14
CA LEU A 131 -4.68 12.65 -11.98
C LEU A 131 -3.39 13.49 -11.92
N ASN A 132 -2.25 12.88 -12.21
CA ASN A 132 -0.93 13.47 -12.06
C ASN A 132 -0.46 14.20 -13.34
N LYS A 133 -1.17 15.27 -13.71
CA LYS A 133 -0.83 16.08 -14.91
C LYS A 133 0.45 16.90 -14.75
N THR A 134 0.84 17.17 -13.53
CA THR A 134 2.04 17.96 -13.19
C THR A 134 3.27 17.09 -12.93
N GLU A 135 3.14 15.78 -13.11
CA GLU A 135 4.22 14.80 -12.99
C GLU A 135 4.98 14.86 -11.66
N ILE A 136 4.25 15.21 -10.57
CA ILE A 136 4.83 15.17 -9.22
C ILE A 136 5.10 13.71 -8.79
N PRO A 137 5.98 13.50 -7.80
CA PRO A 137 6.33 12.16 -7.33
C PRO A 137 5.14 11.30 -6.92
N VAL A 138 5.22 10.00 -7.19
CA VAL A 138 4.15 9.03 -6.92
C VAL A 138 4.71 7.83 -6.14
N ILE A 139 3.92 7.35 -5.18
CA ILE A 139 4.14 6.10 -4.45
C ILE A 139 2.94 5.19 -4.68
N ILE A 140 3.17 3.91 -4.91
CA ILE A 140 2.13 2.88 -4.95
C ILE A 140 2.49 1.83 -3.90
N THR A 141 1.56 1.53 -2.99
CA THR A 141 1.72 0.51 -1.93
C THR A 141 0.61 -0.51 -2.01
N GLY A 142 0.86 -1.72 -1.53
CA GLY A 142 -0.22 -2.69 -1.40
C GLY A 142 0.24 -4.14 -1.33
N ASP A 143 -0.73 -5.00 -1.01
CA ASP A 143 -0.68 -6.41 -1.32
C ASP A 143 -1.21 -6.61 -2.75
N PHE A 144 -0.30 -6.98 -3.65
CA PHE A 144 -0.62 -7.18 -5.05
C PHE A 144 -1.05 -8.63 -5.35
N ASN A 145 -0.89 -9.54 -4.39
CA ASN A 145 -1.08 -10.98 -4.61
C ASN A 145 -0.28 -11.51 -5.83
N LEU A 146 0.80 -10.83 -6.18
CA LEU A 146 1.70 -11.09 -7.32
C LEU A 146 3.15 -11.01 -6.88
N GLU A 147 3.97 -11.92 -7.37
CA GLU A 147 5.41 -11.92 -7.14
C GLU A 147 6.16 -11.05 -8.17
N PRO A 148 7.39 -10.61 -7.87
CA PRO A 148 8.15 -9.65 -8.70
C PRO A 148 8.39 -10.08 -10.14
N HIS A 149 8.36 -11.40 -10.42
CA HIS A 149 8.61 -11.98 -11.73
C HIS A 149 7.35 -12.04 -12.61
N GLU A 150 6.16 -11.80 -12.04
CA GLU A 150 4.91 -11.87 -12.76
C GLU A 150 4.68 -10.64 -13.66
N GLU A 151 4.04 -10.87 -14.80
CA GLU A 151 3.92 -9.86 -15.86
C GLU A 151 3.26 -8.53 -15.41
N PRO A 152 2.18 -8.53 -14.60
CA PRO A 152 1.61 -7.26 -14.16
C PRO A 152 2.58 -6.43 -13.30
N ILE A 153 3.43 -7.07 -12.48
CA ILE A 153 4.46 -6.38 -11.70
C ILE A 153 5.54 -5.80 -12.62
N LYS A 154 5.97 -6.54 -13.66
CA LYS A 154 6.93 -6.01 -14.65
C LYS A 154 6.39 -4.78 -15.37
N ILE A 155 5.08 -4.73 -15.64
CA ILE A 155 4.44 -3.53 -16.21
C ILE A 155 4.57 -2.33 -15.28
N ILE A 156 4.33 -2.49 -13.96
CA ILE A 156 4.53 -1.41 -12.99
C ILE A 156 6.02 -0.99 -12.98
N LYS A 157 6.93 -1.95 -12.93
CA LYS A 157 8.38 -1.73 -12.90
C LYS A 157 8.94 -1.06 -14.16
N SER A 158 8.24 -1.09 -15.28
CA SER A 158 8.63 -0.34 -16.48
C SER A 158 8.50 1.19 -16.32
N VAL A 159 7.74 1.63 -15.32
CA VAL A 159 7.45 3.06 -15.05
C VAL A 159 7.88 3.49 -13.64
N PHE A 160 7.86 2.57 -12.68
CA PHE A 160 8.15 2.79 -11.27
C PHE A 160 9.33 1.93 -10.81
N GLN A 161 10.12 2.46 -9.90
CA GLN A 161 11.14 1.67 -9.19
C GLN A 161 10.48 0.86 -8.07
N ASP A 162 10.71 -0.43 -8.02
CA ASP A 162 10.41 -1.27 -6.85
C ASP A 162 11.49 -1.00 -5.78
N VAL A 163 11.09 -0.49 -4.62
CA VAL A 163 12.03 -0.13 -3.55
C VAL A 163 12.79 -1.33 -2.98
N GLN A 164 12.27 -2.54 -3.18
CA GLN A 164 12.84 -3.77 -2.64
C GLN A 164 13.86 -4.43 -3.57
N GLU A 165 14.04 -3.96 -4.82
CA GLU A 165 15.04 -4.53 -5.74
C GLU A 165 16.48 -4.22 -5.36
N ASN A 166 16.71 -3.19 -4.56
CA ASN A 166 18.03 -2.76 -4.12
C ASN A 166 18.31 -3.10 -2.65
N LEU A 167 17.50 -4.00 -2.05
CA LEU A 167 17.77 -4.50 -0.72
C LEU A 167 19.06 -5.31 -0.70
N SER A 168 19.77 -5.33 0.44
CA SER A 168 20.90 -6.19 0.65
C SER A 168 20.54 -7.65 0.34
N ASN A 169 21.48 -8.44 -0.15
CA ASN A 169 21.27 -9.83 -0.58
C ASN A 169 20.51 -10.70 0.44
N ASP A 170 20.61 -10.40 1.73
CA ASP A 170 19.93 -11.15 2.78
C ASP A 170 18.41 -10.88 2.81
N ALA A 171 17.97 -9.66 2.54
CA ALA A 171 16.55 -9.31 2.49
C ALA A 171 15.85 -9.78 1.20
N ILE A 172 16.58 -9.95 0.10
CA ILE A 172 16.05 -10.43 -1.19
C ILE A 172 15.51 -11.88 -1.10
N ASN A 173 16.04 -12.67 -0.16
CA ASN A 173 15.70 -14.09 -0.01
C ASN A 173 14.42 -14.31 0.81
N TYR A 174 13.83 -13.28 1.40
CA TYR A 174 12.65 -13.39 2.24
C TYR A 174 11.43 -12.76 1.56
N GLY A 175 10.31 -13.50 1.63
CA GLY A 175 9.02 -12.99 1.19
C GLY A 175 8.40 -12.03 2.19
N THR A 176 7.22 -11.55 1.85
CA THR A 176 6.40 -10.75 2.77
C THR A 176 5.28 -11.56 3.40
N PHE A 177 4.81 -12.63 2.76
CA PHE A 177 3.72 -13.47 3.24
C PHE A 177 4.25 -14.68 4.03
N THR A 178 3.80 -14.83 5.28
CA THR A 178 4.15 -15.93 6.20
C THR A 178 2.99 -16.85 6.52
N GLY A 179 1.74 -16.40 6.36
CA GLY A 179 0.56 -17.14 6.81
C GLY A 179 0.59 -17.44 8.33
N PHE A 180 1.20 -16.54 9.13
CA PHE A 180 1.47 -16.72 10.58
C PHE A 180 2.44 -17.85 10.93
N ASP A 181 3.06 -18.53 9.97
CA ASP A 181 4.08 -19.55 10.30
C ASP A 181 5.35 -18.88 10.84
N ILE A 182 5.60 -19.05 12.14
CA ILE A 182 6.76 -18.49 12.84
C ILE A 182 8.09 -19.14 12.47
N LYS A 183 8.06 -20.26 11.75
CA LYS A 183 9.25 -20.99 11.30
C LYS A 183 9.77 -20.48 9.95
N THR A 184 9.01 -19.62 9.29
CA THR A 184 9.41 -19.01 8.02
C THR A 184 9.45 -17.49 8.11
N PHE A 185 10.35 -16.87 7.33
CA PHE A 185 10.39 -15.42 7.13
C PHE A 185 9.61 -14.99 5.88
N GLY A 186 8.70 -15.85 5.41
CA GLY A 186 7.94 -15.65 4.18
C GLY A 186 8.67 -16.22 2.95
N ASN A 187 7.91 -16.84 2.07
CA ASN A 187 8.41 -17.46 0.85
C ASN A 187 7.86 -16.79 -0.42
N ARG A 188 6.89 -15.89 -0.27
CA ARG A 188 6.29 -15.12 -1.36
C ARG A 188 6.41 -13.63 -1.06
N ARG A 189 6.95 -12.86 -1.99
CA ARG A 189 7.00 -11.40 -1.91
C ARG A 189 5.84 -10.82 -2.72
N ILE A 190 4.73 -10.56 -2.07
CA ILE A 190 3.48 -10.08 -2.69
C ILE A 190 3.07 -8.68 -2.24
N ASP A 191 3.72 -8.16 -1.19
CA ASP A 191 3.59 -6.78 -0.75
C ASP A 191 4.71 -5.94 -1.37
N HIS A 192 4.33 -4.86 -2.03
CA HIS A 192 5.26 -4.00 -2.76
C HIS A 192 5.09 -2.53 -2.42
N ILE A 193 6.19 -1.80 -2.50
CA ILE A 193 6.21 -0.35 -2.59
C ILE A 193 6.93 0.03 -3.88
N PHE A 194 6.21 0.69 -4.78
CA PHE A 194 6.76 1.26 -6.00
C PHE A 194 6.81 2.77 -5.88
N GLN A 195 7.83 3.40 -6.45
CA GLN A 195 7.98 4.84 -6.43
C GLN A 195 8.50 5.39 -7.77
N ASN A 196 8.11 6.63 -8.07
CA ASN A 196 8.69 7.43 -9.14
C ASN A 196 8.82 8.89 -8.65
N GLY A 197 9.95 9.51 -8.92
CA GLY A 197 10.21 10.90 -8.56
C GLY A 197 10.92 11.10 -7.21
N PHE A 198 11.30 10.01 -6.53
CA PHE A 198 12.09 10.06 -5.30
C PHE A 198 13.47 9.40 -5.48
N ASP A 199 14.40 9.73 -4.58
CA ASP A 199 15.61 8.98 -4.33
C ASP A 199 15.35 7.97 -3.20
N LEU A 200 15.67 6.71 -3.42
CA LEU A 200 15.57 5.66 -2.42
C LEU A 200 16.77 5.75 -1.46
N ILE A 201 16.50 5.98 -0.19
CA ILE A 201 17.52 6.03 0.89
C ILE A 201 17.65 4.66 1.56
N TYR A 202 16.50 4.03 1.86
CA TYR A 202 16.43 2.79 2.60
C TYR A 202 15.13 2.04 2.30
N ALA A 203 15.20 0.72 2.27
CA ALA A 203 14.03 -0.16 2.29
C ALA A 203 14.33 -1.43 3.08
N ASP A 204 13.32 -2.01 3.72
CA ASP A 204 13.45 -3.26 4.48
C ASP A 204 12.08 -3.91 4.73
N HIS A 205 12.09 -5.20 5.07
CA HIS A 205 10.97 -5.91 5.66
C HIS A 205 11.09 -5.86 7.19
N LEU A 206 9.98 -5.60 7.87
CA LEU A 206 9.99 -5.51 9.34
C LEU A 206 9.46 -6.82 9.95
N TRP A 207 10.31 -7.56 10.60
CA TRP A 207 9.96 -8.82 11.29
C TRP A 207 9.43 -8.52 12.68
N LEU A 208 8.14 -8.16 12.76
CA LEU A 208 7.51 -7.74 14.00
C LEU A 208 6.83 -8.92 14.68
N LYS A 209 7.24 -9.20 15.93
CA LYS A 209 6.66 -10.23 16.78
C LYS A 209 5.88 -9.64 17.95
N THR A 210 4.90 -10.39 18.41
CA THR A 210 4.20 -10.16 19.68
C THR A 210 5.10 -10.56 20.86
N LYS A 211 4.62 -10.33 22.08
CA LYS A 211 5.32 -10.80 23.28
C LYS A 211 5.35 -12.33 23.38
N GLU A 212 4.38 -12.98 22.77
CA GLU A 212 4.21 -14.42 22.70
C GLU A 212 4.99 -15.06 21.53
N GLU A 213 5.93 -14.31 20.93
CA GLU A 213 6.78 -14.75 19.81
C GLU A 213 6.01 -15.09 18.51
N SER A 214 4.74 -14.73 18.39
CA SER A 214 3.95 -14.85 17.16
C SER A 214 4.16 -13.64 16.25
N TRP A 215 3.97 -13.80 14.93
CA TRP A 215 3.96 -12.66 14.03
C TRP A 215 2.77 -11.72 14.33
N VAL A 216 2.97 -10.40 14.22
CA VAL A 216 1.90 -9.41 14.44
C VAL A 216 0.90 -9.36 13.29
N SER A 217 1.24 -9.92 12.15
CA SER A 217 0.43 -10.10 10.95
C SER A 217 0.97 -11.33 10.22
N ASP A 218 0.17 -11.92 9.35
CA ASP A 218 0.59 -12.95 8.40
C ASP A 218 1.41 -12.39 7.23
N HIS A 219 1.51 -11.06 7.13
CA HIS A 219 2.42 -10.35 6.24
C HIS A 219 3.46 -9.54 7.02
N HIS A 220 4.68 -9.51 6.52
CA HIS A 220 5.71 -8.60 7.00
C HIS A 220 5.51 -7.20 6.42
N PRO A 221 5.47 -6.15 7.26
CA PRO A 221 5.43 -4.78 6.75
C PRO A 221 6.67 -4.45 5.94
N VAL A 222 6.47 -3.76 4.82
CA VAL A 222 7.54 -3.16 4.02
C VAL A 222 7.72 -1.71 4.45
N LEU A 223 8.95 -1.33 4.79
CA LEU A 223 9.33 0.03 5.17
C LEU A 223 10.27 0.62 4.13
N THR A 224 10.05 1.87 3.77
CA THR A 224 11.00 2.63 2.94
C THR A 224 11.20 4.04 3.45
N LEU A 225 12.40 4.57 3.26
CA LEU A 225 12.74 5.97 3.43
C LEU A 225 13.09 6.56 2.06
N LEU A 226 12.31 7.54 1.66
CA LEU A 226 12.43 8.24 0.39
C LEU A 226 12.78 9.71 0.61
N SER A 227 13.59 10.29 -0.27
CA SER A 227 13.77 11.74 -0.36
C SER A 227 13.29 12.25 -1.72
N PHE A 228 12.73 13.46 -1.73
CA PHE A 228 12.42 14.09 -3.00
C PHE A 228 13.71 14.38 -3.78
N LYS A 229 13.69 14.11 -5.05
CA LYS A 229 14.77 14.54 -5.95
C LYS A 229 14.92 16.07 -5.92
N ASN A 230 16.17 16.53 -5.99
CA ASN A 230 16.48 17.95 -6.04
C ASN A 230 16.04 18.60 -7.35
#